data_4282b5d82f222e21ff9fa8a53f5116ab
#
_entry.id   4282b5d82f222e21ff9fa8a53f5116ab
#
_cell.length_a   1.000
_cell.length_b   1.000
_cell.length_c   1.000
_cell.angle_alpha   90.00
_cell.angle_beta   90.00
_cell.angle_gamma   90.00
#
_symmetry.space_group_name_H-M   'P 1'
#
loop_
_entity.id
_entity.type
_entity.pdbx_description
1 polymer ?
#
loop_
_entity_poly.entity_id
_entity_poly.type
_entity_poly.pdbx_seq_one_letter_code
_entity_poly.pdbx_strand_id
1 'polypeptide(L)'
;MLSPSVPSDPPAPLRHPKLLLWAVCALALMSTAGVALPYPILAPIFVNGPVDDFTHFMGLRPELLMGLALAVNPAGILAGSLVVGPMSDRYGRRRVLSITITATLVGYGLSAYALASRDYPLFVLSRFATGLTEGNVAVVRALLADWHPQLDRTRSFAWLNASLYIGWLVGPLLGGLTLPWGEAVPFLVAAVVLVPCLVLLGVGLPDDRPAAAPEGGLLAAMRRQQSLGLVVQDPVLRHLALLQLAYTLGVNALYEFAPLWMLQQADLGSRGIAIVTAVQCAAMTAASLFAARIGSGPVPLHRAARFALVAAVGLLALSLAPSWLGLVLIPALGIPLSFYNALMPAWMSERFAAHGQGRVMGLLTTVFCLSNTMIAIIGGVLGMLSARWIMLLGGATCLLAAIGFIRFARRHS
;
A
#
# COMPACT_ATOMS: atom_id res chain seq x y z
N MET A 1 -39.46 -15.83 4.06
CA MET A 1 -39.87 -14.96 2.96
C MET A 1 -39.05 -13.68 3.01
N LEU A 2 -38.04 -13.56 2.15
CA LEU A 2 -37.24 -12.34 2.04
C LEU A 2 -38.04 -11.36 1.19
N SER A 3 -38.38 -10.20 1.74
CA SER A 3 -39.02 -9.10 0.98
C SER A 3 -38.12 -8.75 -0.21
N PRO A 4 -38.65 -8.56 -1.40
CA PRO A 4 -37.89 -8.08 -2.54
C PRO A 4 -37.33 -6.67 -2.19
N SER A 5 -36.03 -6.49 -2.25
CA SER A 5 -35.39 -5.19 -2.15
C SER A 5 -35.99 -4.26 -3.22
N VAL A 6 -36.55 -3.13 -2.75
CA VAL A 6 -37.00 -2.04 -3.63
C VAL A 6 -35.84 -1.66 -4.54
N PRO A 7 -36.03 -1.61 -5.86
CA PRO A 7 -35.02 -1.16 -6.79
C PRO A 7 -34.62 0.27 -6.39
N SER A 8 -33.38 0.49 -6.01
CA SER A 8 -32.84 1.84 -5.89
C SER A 8 -32.96 2.53 -7.24
N ASP A 9 -33.51 3.74 -7.27
CA ASP A 9 -33.54 4.56 -8.47
C ASP A 9 -32.18 4.53 -9.17
N PRO A 10 -32.13 4.42 -10.50
CA PRO A 10 -30.87 4.41 -11.22
C PRO A 10 -30.09 5.68 -10.88
N PRO A 11 -28.78 5.57 -10.66
CA PRO A 11 -27.96 6.72 -10.32
C PRO A 11 -28.10 7.81 -11.38
N ALA A 12 -28.16 9.07 -10.93
CA ALA A 12 -28.30 10.21 -11.83
C ALA A 12 -27.22 10.16 -12.95
N PRO A 13 -27.57 10.52 -14.19
CA PRO A 13 -26.63 10.42 -15.31
C PRO A 13 -25.39 11.27 -15.05
N LEU A 14 -24.23 10.65 -15.19
CA LEU A 14 -22.95 11.32 -15.04
C LEU A 14 -22.74 12.31 -16.19
N ARG A 15 -22.54 13.59 -15.89
CA ARG A 15 -22.29 14.62 -16.91
C ARG A 15 -21.01 14.33 -17.72
N HIS A 16 -19.95 13.84 -17.05
CA HIS A 16 -18.65 13.58 -17.66
C HIS A 16 -17.99 12.28 -17.10
N PRO A 17 -18.48 11.08 -17.50
CA PRO A 17 -18.02 9.82 -16.93
C PRO A 17 -16.50 9.56 -17.10
N LYS A 18 -15.94 9.98 -18.24
CA LYS A 18 -14.49 9.84 -18.49
C LYS A 18 -13.64 10.74 -17.56
N LEU A 19 -14.04 12.01 -17.36
CA LEU A 19 -13.35 12.92 -16.46
C LEU A 19 -13.33 12.39 -15.04
N LEU A 20 -14.45 11.85 -14.62
CA LEU A 20 -14.63 11.25 -13.30
C LEU A 20 -13.74 10.01 -13.11
N LEU A 21 -13.66 9.12 -14.09
CA LEU A 21 -12.75 8.00 -14.05
C LEU A 21 -11.29 8.45 -13.91
N TRP A 22 -10.88 9.46 -14.68
CA TRP A 22 -9.52 10.02 -14.57
C TRP A 22 -9.25 10.69 -13.23
N ALA A 23 -10.21 11.43 -12.68
CA ALA A 23 -10.10 12.06 -11.37
C ALA A 23 -9.88 11.01 -10.26
N VAL A 24 -10.67 9.94 -10.29
CA VAL A 24 -10.59 8.83 -9.35
C VAL A 24 -9.28 8.04 -9.50
N CYS A 25 -8.84 7.81 -10.73
CA CYS A 25 -7.54 7.17 -11.01
C CYS A 25 -6.36 8.04 -10.54
N ALA A 26 -6.42 9.35 -10.77
CA ALA A 26 -5.40 10.28 -10.29
C ALA A 26 -5.33 10.32 -8.76
N LEU A 27 -6.49 10.31 -8.09
CA LEU A 27 -6.55 10.21 -6.63
C LEU A 27 -5.90 8.93 -6.11
N ALA A 28 -6.23 7.78 -6.70
CA ALA A 28 -5.67 6.49 -6.30
C ALA A 28 -4.14 6.45 -6.52
N LEU A 29 -3.67 7.00 -7.63
CA LEU A 29 -2.26 7.15 -7.93
C LEU A 29 -1.56 8.00 -6.86
N MET A 30 -2.11 9.18 -6.55
CA MET A 30 -1.53 10.09 -5.57
C MET A 30 -1.56 9.53 -4.14
N SER A 31 -2.63 8.85 -3.75
CA SER A 31 -2.71 8.17 -2.46
C SER A 31 -1.59 7.13 -2.32
N THR A 32 -1.38 6.31 -3.35
CA THR A 32 -0.32 5.29 -3.32
C THR A 32 1.09 5.90 -3.41
N ALA A 33 1.25 6.95 -4.24
CA ALA A 33 2.52 7.66 -4.35
C ALA A 33 2.93 8.29 -3.01
N GLY A 34 1.96 8.85 -2.26
CA GLY A 34 2.22 9.43 -0.94
C GLY A 34 2.65 8.42 0.12
N VAL A 35 2.10 7.20 0.09
CA VAL A 35 2.53 6.10 0.95
C VAL A 35 3.97 5.69 0.65
N ALA A 36 4.34 5.59 -0.64
CA ALA A 36 5.65 5.10 -1.08
C ALA A 36 6.75 6.18 -1.11
N LEU A 37 6.37 7.46 -1.11
CA LEU A 37 7.29 8.61 -1.18
C LEU A 37 8.36 8.62 -0.07
N PRO A 38 8.09 8.27 1.20
CA PRO A 38 9.08 8.31 2.26
C PRO A 38 10.21 7.27 2.13
N TYR A 39 9.97 6.15 1.45
CA TYR A 39 10.92 5.04 1.43
C TYR A 39 12.34 5.43 0.99
N PRO A 40 12.58 6.10 -0.13
CA PRO A 40 13.94 6.47 -0.55
C PRO A 40 14.53 7.66 0.22
N ILE A 41 13.72 8.45 0.93
CA ILE A 41 14.17 9.70 1.55
C ILE A 41 14.48 9.56 3.03
N LEU A 42 13.77 8.70 3.77
CA LEU A 42 13.95 8.61 5.23
C LEU A 42 15.33 8.04 5.61
N ALA A 43 15.82 7.03 4.86
CA ALA A 43 17.15 6.48 5.17
C ALA A 43 18.28 7.55 5.05
N PRO A 44 18.38 8.33 3.95
CA PRO A 44 19.32 9.45 3.88
C PRO A 44 19.11 10.52 4.96
N ILE A 45 17.86 10.88 5.29
CA ILE A 45 17.56 11.92 6.29
C ILE A 45 17.97 11.47 7.68
N PHE A 46 17.66 10.24 8.10
CA PHE A 46 17.94 9.77 9.44
C PHE A 46 19.38 9.32 9.62
N VAL A 47 19.97 8.59 8.67
CA VAL A 47 21.29 7.96 8.82
C VAL A 47 22.43 8.90 8.42
N ASN A 48 22.25 9.70 7.35
CA ASN A 48 23.25 10.64 6.85
C ASN A 48 22.95 12.11 7.19
N GLY A 49 21.82 12.36 7.84
CA GLY A 49 21.42 13.71 8.26
C GLY A 49 22.24 14.24 9.44
N PRO A 50 22.04 15.49 9.83
CA PRO A 50 22.69 16.08 11.00
C PRO A 50 22.26 15.35 12.28
N VAL A 51 23.17 15.30 13.26
CA VAL A 51 22.88 14.79 14.60
C VAL A 51 22.14 15.88 15.37
N ASP A 52 20.86 15.74 15.52
CA ASP A 52 19.95 16.68 16.18
C ASP A 52 18.78 15.97 16.87
N ASP A 53 17.89 16.73 17.47
CA ASP A 53 16.70 16.20 18.17
C ASP A 53 15.70 15.49 17.22
N PHE A 54 15.80 15.68 15.92
CA PHE A 54 14.99 14.95 14.94
C PHE A 54 15.54 13.54 14.69
N THR A 55 16.84 13.42 14.45
CA THR A 55 17.49 12.16 14.12
C THR A 55 17.91 11.34 15.34
N HIS A 56 17.96 11.98 16.55
CA HIS A 56 18.34 11.35 17.82
C HIS A 56 17.33 11.65 18.94
N PHE A 57 16.04 11.75 18.59
CA PHE A 57 14.97 12.07 19.54
C PHE A 57 14.99 11.12 20.74
N MET A 58 14.98 11.70 21.96
CA MET A 58 15.10 10.97 23.23
C MET A 58 16.36 10.06 23.33
N GLY A 59 17.41 10.35 22.60
CA GLY A 59 18.64 9.54 22.57
C GLY A 59 18.49 8.19 21.83
N LEU A 60 17.39 7.99 21.11
CA LEU A 60 17.17 6.79 20.30
C LEU A 60 18.00 6.83 19.01
N ARG A 61 18.36 5.67 18.49
CA ARG A 61 19.16 5.55 17.27
C ARG A 61 18.34 5.91 16.03
N PRO A 62 18.98 6.54 15.02
CA PRO A 62 18.31 6.98 13.78
C PRO A 62 17.52 5.89 13.06
N GLU A 63 18.06 4.67 13.01
CA GLU A 63 17.41 3.54 12.34
C GLU A 63 16.08 3.15 13.01
N LEU A 64 16.04 3.22 14.36
CA LEU A 64 14.82 2.94 15.12
C LEU A 64 13.78 4.04 14.89
N LEU A 65 14.20 5.31 14.94
CA LEU A 65 13.31 6.45 14.68
C LEU A 65 12.76 6.41 13.26
N MET A 66 13.60 6.06 12.27
CA MET A 66 13.17 5.83 10.88
C MET A 66 12.12 4.71 10.82
N GLY A 67 12.36 3.57 11.46
CA GLY A 67 11.42 2.46 11.51
C GLY A 67 10.07 2.86 12.11
N LEU A 68 10.07 3.61 13.23
CA LEU A 68 8.84 4.13 13.83
C LEU A 68 8.11 5.10 12.89
N ALA A 69 8.83 6.00 12.21
CA ALA A 69 8.25 6.92 11.24
C ALA A 69 7.63 6.21 10.02
N LEU A 70 8.22 5.07 9.59
CA LEU A 70 7.66 4.21 8.55
C LEU A 70 6.42 3.44 9.05
N ALA A 71 6.41 2.98 10.31
CA ALA A 71 5.35 2.16 10.88
C ALA A 71 4.01 2.90 11.05
N VAL A 72 4.06 4.19 11.39
CA VAL A 72 2.86 4.93 11.82
C VAL A 72 1.87 5.21 10.70
N ASN A 73 2.32 5.41 9.47
CA ASN A 73 1.42 5.65 8.34
C ASN A 73 0.60 4.39 7.97
N PRO A 74 1.18 3.19 7.77
CA PRO A 74 0.40 1.96 7.57
C PRO A 74 -0.52 1.62 8.75
N ALA A 75 -0.10 1.89 9.99
CA ALA A 75 -0.97 1.75 11.16
C ALA A 75 -2.16 2.71 11.09
N GLY A 76 -1.93 3.94 10.64
CA GLY A 76 -2.98 4.93 10.35
C GLY A 76 -3.94 4.43 9.26
N ILE A 77 -3.44 3.90 8.14
CA ILE A 77 -4.26 3.34 7.04
C ILE A 77 -5.13 2.19 7.57
N LEU A 78 -4.56 1.31 8.38
CA LEU A 78 -5.29 0.21 9.00
C LEU A 78 -6.45 0.72 9.86
N ALA A 79 -6.19 1.67 10.75
CA ALA A 79 -7.21 2.28 11.60
C ALA A 79 -8.25 3.06 10.79
N GLY A 80 -7.80 3.88 9.82
CA GLY A 80 -8.65 4.68 8.95
C GLY A 80 -9.57 3.83 8.07
N SER A 81 -9.08 2.72 7.54
CA SER A 81 -9.87 1.81 6.69
C SER A 81 -11.10 1.23 7.39
N LEU A 82 -11.07 1.10 8.72
CA LEU A 82 -12.21 0.64 9.52
C LEU A 82 -13.33 1.69 9.60
N VAL A 83 -13.00 2.96 9.44
CA VAL A 83 -13.90 4.10 9.65
C VAL A 83 -14.35 4.73 8.34
N VAL A 84 -13.42 4.95 7.41
CA VAL A 84 -13.65 5.71 6.17
C VAL A 84 -14.68 5.03 5.25
N GLY A 85 -14.65 3.69 5.13
CA GLY A 85 -15.63 2.93 4.34
C GLY A 85 -17.06 3.13 4.84
N PRO A 86 -17.39 2.75 6.08
CA PRO A 86 -18.73 2.97 6.67
C PRO A 86 -19.18 4.42 6.70
N MET A 87 -18.25 5.36 6.91
CA MET A 87 -18.57 6.80 6.82
C MET A 87 -18.99 7.20 5.41
N SER A 88 -18.32 6.68 4.36
CA SER A 88 -18.65 7.00 2.98
C SER A 88 -20.03 6.48 2.57
N ASP A 89 -20.44 5.33 3.08
CA ASP A 89 -21.77 4.78 2.85
C ASP A 89 -22.88 5.61 3.55
N ARG A 90 -22.55 6.18 4.73
CA ARG A 90 -23.52 6.96 5.53
C ARG A 90 -23.63 8.43 5.14
N TYR A 91 -22.49 9.10 4.86
CA TYR A 91 -22.44 10.56 4.66
C TYR A 91 -22.29 10.96 3.20
N GLY A 92 -22.21 9.98 2.29
CA GLY A 92 -21.96 10.17 0.86
C GLY A 92 -20.48 10.10 0.51
N ARG A 93 -20.19 9.47 -0.63
CA ARG A 93 -18.81 9.18 -1.07
C ARG A 93 -18.05 10.45 -1.41
N ARG A 94 -18.68 11.40 -2.12
CA ARG A 94 -18.09 12.69 -2.49
C ARG A 94 -17.63 13.46 -1.26
N ARG A 95 -18.52 13.61 -0.26
CA ARG A 95 -18.22 14.36 0.97
C ARG A 95 -17.05 13.75 1.73
N VAL A 96 -17.05 12.43 1.93
CA VAL A 96 -15.99 11.74 2.67
C VAL A 96 -14.68 11.80 1.90
N LEU A 97 -14.66 11.59 0.57
CA LEU A 97 -13.46 11.75 -0.25
C LEU A 97 -12.90 13.17 -0.17
N SER A 98 -13.73 14.20 -0.28
CA SER A 98 -13.28 15.59 -0.19
C SER A 98 -12.64 15.90 1.17
N ILE A 99 -13.25 15.44 2.27
CA ILE A 99 -12.72 15.63 3.63
C ILE A 99 -11.39 14.89 3.79
N THR A 100 -11.32 13.62 3.38
CA THR A 100 -10.12 12.81 3.57
C THR A 100 -8.96 13.32 2.71
N ILE A 101 -9.19 13.75 1.46
CA ILE A 101 -8.14 14.32 0.60
C ILE A 101 -7.65 15.66 1.17
N THR A 102 -8.55 16.52 1.63
CA THR A 102 -8.16 17.79 2.27
C THR A 102 -7.33 17.53 3.52
N ALA A 103 -7.73 16.56 4.35
CA ALA A 103 -6.97 16.17 5.53
C ALA A 103 -5.59 15.56 5.18
N THR A 104 -5.50 14.75 4.11
CA THR A 104 -4.23 14.23 3.60
C THR A 104 -3.32 15.36 3.11
N LEU A 105 -3.87 16.34 2.37
CA LEU A 105 -3.13 17.52 1.90
C LEU A 105 -2.55 18.30 3.08
N VAL A 106 -3.37 18.61 4.09
CA VAL A 106 -2.92 19.29 5.32
C VAL A 106 -1.86 18.44 6.03
N GLY A 107 -2.05 17.12 6.11
CA GLY A 107 -1.10 16.19 6.72
C GLY A 107 0.27 16.17 6.03
N TYR A 108 0.32 16.24 4.69
CA TYR A 108 1.58 16.39 3.96
C TYR A 108 2.23 17.74 4.20
N GLY A 109 1.45 18.83 4.26
CA GLY A 109 1.94 20.15 4.65
C GLY A 109 2.55 20.15 6.06
N LEU A 110 1.89 19.48 7.02
CA LEU A 110 2.41 19.31 8.38
C LEU A 110 3.67 18.43 8.41
N SER A 111 3.74 17.35 7.60
CA SER A 111 4.95 16.53 7.49
C SER A 111 6.12 17.33 6.92
N ALA A 112 5.88 18.16 5.91
CA ALA A 112 6.88 19.07 5.36
C ALA A 112 7.35 20.09 6.39
N TYR A 113 6.43 20.69 7.13
CA TYR A 113 6.73 21.64 8.20
C TYR A 113 7.54 20.98 9.34
N ALA A 114 7.15 19.78 9.75
CA ALA A 114 7.83 19.01 10.78
C ALA A 114 9.29 18.68 10.40
N LEU A 115 9.54 18.36 9.12
CA LEU A 115 10.90 18.17 8.60
C LEU A 115 11.69 19.48 8.58
N ALA A 116 11.08 20.58 8.16
CA ALA A 116 11.72 21.90 8.13
C ALA A 116 12.05 22.41 9.54
N SER A 117 11.16 22.18 10.52
CA SER A 117 11.35 22.55 11.93
C SER A 117 12.15 21.55 12.75
N ARG A 118 12.52 20.39 12.14
CA ARG A 118 13.22 19.29 12.82
C ARG A 118 12.46 18.75 14.04
N ASP A 119 11.12 18.69 13.96
CA ASP A 119 10.21 18.21 15.01
C ASP A 119 9.79 16.77 14.72
N TYR A 120 10.46 15.80 15.36
CA TYR A 120 10.19 14.37 15.16
C TYR A 120 8.79 13.94 15.64
N PRO A 121 8.31 14.32 16.85
CA PRO A 121 6.94 14.02 17.29
C PRO A 121 5.86 14.51 16.32
N LEU A 122 6.01 15.74 15.84
CA LEU A 122 5.08 16.31 14.87
C LEU A 122 5.13 15.56 13.54
N PHE A 123 6.32 15.13 13.09
CA PHE A 123 6.47 14.33 11.88
C PHE A 123 5.73 12.99 12.01
N VAL A 124 5.94 12.25 13.10
CA VAL A 124 5.27 10.96 13.37
C VAL A 124 3.76 11.14 13.45
N LEU A 125 3.28 12.17 14.17
CA LEU A 125 1.85 12.45 14.29
C LEU A 125 1.21 12.81 12.94
N SER A 126 1.88 13.64 12.14
CA SER A 126 1.39 14.01 10.81
C SER A 126 1.35 12.80 9.86
N ARG A 127 2.33 11.89 9.93
CA ARG A 127 2.34 10.64 9.15
C ARG A 127 1.22 9.70 9.57
N PHE A 128 0.93 9.58 10.86
CA PHE A 128 -0.23 8.81 11.35
C PHE A 128 -1.55 9.42 10.87
N ALA A 129 -1.69 10.73 10.98
CA ALA A 129 -2.90 11.45 10.54
C ALA A 129 -3.14 11.32 9.03
N THR A 130 -2.08 11.40 8.19
CA THR A 130 -2.20 11.12 6.75
C THR A 130 -2.64 9.68 6.51
N GLY A 131 -2.08 8.72 7.22
CA GLY A 131 -2.49 7.31 7.12
C GLY A 131 -3.98 7.11 7.40
N LEU A 132 -4.53 7.74 8.45
CA LEU A 132 -5.97 7.67 8.75
C LEU A 132 -6.86 8.07 7.57
N THR A 133 -6.40 8.97 6.73
CA THR A 133 -7.15 9.54 5.61
C THR A 133 -6.80 8.91 4.25
N GLU A 134 -5.69 8.22 4.13
CA GLU A 134 -5.24 7.53 2.90
C GLU A 134 -5.98 6.23 2.60
N GLY A 135 -6.83 5.72 3.51
CA GLY A 135 -7.71 4.56 3.29
C GLY A 135 -8.79 4.74 2.19
N ASN A 136 -8.68 5.79 1.36
CA ASN A 136 -9.63 6.19 0.33
C ASN A 136 -9.83 5.17 -0.80
N VAL A 137 -8.88 4.28 -1.05
CA VAL A 137 -8.94 3.31 -2.15
C VAL A 137 -10.18 2.42 -2.06
N ALA A 138 -10.64 2.09 -0.85
CA ALA A 138 -11.87 1.32 -0.64
C ALA A 138 -13.11 2.12 -1.10
N VAL A 139 -13.17 3.41 -0.79
CA VAL A 139 -14.27 4.31 -1.20
C VAL A 139 -14.26 4.49 -2.72
N VAL A 140 -13.08 4.68 -3.32
CA VAL A 140 -12.89 4.78 -4.77
C VAL A 140 -13.41 3.52 -5.49
N ARG A 141 -13.06 2.34 -4.99
CA ARG A 141 -13.55 1.07 -5.56
C ARG A 141 -15.06 0.95 -5.47
N ALA A 142 -15.63 1.31 -4.34
CA ALA A 142 -17.08 1.30 -4.16
C ALA A 142 -17.77 2.29 -5.10
N LEU A 143 -17.24 3.51 -5.24
CA LEU A 143 -17.74 4.53 -6.16
C LEU A 143 -17.76 4.04 -7.62
N LEU A 144 -16.68 3.41 -8.10
CA LEU A 144 -16.63 2.82 -9.44
C LEU A 144 -17.63 1.67 -9.64
N ALA A 145 -17.89 0.91 -8.57
CA ALA A 145 -18.88 -0.17 -8.62
C ALA A 145 -20.32 0.38 -8.73
N ASP A 146 -20.61 1.49 -8.05
CA ASP A 146 -21.95 2.11 -8.05
C ASP A 146 -22.30 2.75 -9.41
N TRP A 147 -21.30 3.16 -10.19
CA TRP A 147 -21.53 3.79 -11.49
C TRP A 147 -21.71 2.83 -12.66
N HIS A 148 -21.78 1.54 -12.39
CA HIS A 148 -22.19 0.56 -13.39
C HIS A 148 -23.72 0.70 -13.65
N PRO A 149 -24.21 0.71 -14.92
CA PRO A 149 -23.52 0.44 -16.17
C PRO A 149 -22.94 1.66 -16.90
N GLN A 150 -23.03 2.88 -16.35
CA GLN A 150 -22.55 4.11 -17.04
C GLN A 150 -21.03 4.07 -17.30
N LEU A 151 -20.27 3.40 -16.39
CA LEU A 151 -18.88 3.05 -16.60
C LEU A 151 -18.75 1.52 -16.64
N ASP A 152 -18.03 1.00 -17.64
CA ASP A 152 -17.70 -0.42 -17.68
C ASP A 152 -16.86 -0.79 -16.45
N ARG A 153 -17.38 -1.72 -15.66
CA ARG A 153 -16.81 -2.13 -14.39
C ARG A 153 -15.40 -2.69 -14.55
N THR A 154 -15.23 -3.61 -15.49
CA THR A 154 -13.95 -4.30 -15.71
C THR A 154 -12.86 -3.32 -16.14
N ARG A 155 -13.20 -2.45 -17.09
CA ARG A 155 -12.29 -1.44 -17.61
C ARG A 155 -11.91 -0.39 -16.54
N SER A 156 -12.87 0.05 -15.76
CA SER A 156 -12.66 1.05 -14.70
C SER A 156 -11.76 0.52 -13.58
N PHE A 157 -11.98 -0.73 -13.15
CA PHE A 157 -11.11 -1.38 -12.16
C PHE A 157 -9.72 -1.67 -12.71
N ALA A 158 -9.57 -1.99 -14.00
CA ALA A 158 -8.26 -2.16 -14.63
C ALA A 158 -7.46 -0.84 -14.62
N TRP A 159 -8.09 0.29 -14.98
CA TRP A 159 -7.46 1.61 -14.90
C TRP A 159 -7.10 2.01 -13.47
N LEU A 160 -7.99 1.75 -12.50
CA LEU A 160 -7.71 2.00 -11.09
C LEU A 160 -6.48 1.21 -10.61
N ASN A 161 -6.42 -0.09 -10.91
CA ASN A 161 -5.28 -0.92 -10.51
C ASN A 161 -3.98 -0.45 -11.18
N ALA A 162 -4.02 -0.09 -12.46
CA ALA A 162 -2.88 0.49 -13.15
C ALA A 162 -2.39 1.78 -12.45
N SER A 163 -3.31 2.65 -12.06
CA SER A 163 -3.00 3.90 -11.34
C SER A 163 -2.34 3.64 -9.98
N LEU A 164 -2.81 2.63 -9.23
CA LEU A 164 -2.20 2.23 -7.96
C LEU A 164 -0.75 1.75 -8.18
N TYR A 165 -0.48 0.93 -9.22
CA TYR A 165 0.88 0.48 -9.53
C TYR A 165 1.79 1.63 -9.99
N ILE A 166 1.27 2.55 -10.80
CA ILE A 166 2.02 3.75 -11.21
C ILE A 166 2.34 4.61 -9.98
N GLY A 167 1.44 4.70 -9.00
CA GLY A 167 1.69 5.40 -7.74
C GLY A 167 2.89 4.85 -6.98
N TRP A 168 3.04 3.52 -6.91
CA TRP A 168 4.22 2.87 -6.31
C TRP A 168 5.53 3.18 -7.05
N LEU A 169 5.48 3.49 -8.34
CA LEU A 169 6.64 3.96 -9.13
C LEU A 169 6.89 5.46 -8.91
N VAL A 170 5.85 6.26 -9.00
CA VAL A 170 5.94 7.74 -8.97
C VAL A 170 6.35 8.23 -7.58
N GLY A 171 5.86 7.60 -6.50
CA GLY A 171 6.16 8.00 -5.12
C GLY A 171 7.67 8.04 -4.82
N PRO A 172 8.39 6.92 -4.93
CA PRO A 172 9.83 6.90 -4.69
C PRO A 172 10.62 7.80 -5.63
N LEU A 173 10.21 7.92 -6.90
CA LEU A 173 10.84 8.85 -7.86
C LEU A 173 10.68 10.30 -7.41
N LEU A 174 9.47 10.72 -7.08
CA LEU A 174 9.23 12.07 -6.57
C LEU A 174 10.05 12.32 -5.30
N GLY A 175 10.01 11.40 -4.33
CA GLY A 175 10.77 11.52 -3.10
C GLY A 175 12.26 11.69 -3.33
N GLY A 176 12.87 10.72 -3.99
CA GLY A 176 14.33 10.71 -4.16
C GLY A 176 14.87 11.78 -5.11
N LEU A 177 14.12 12.18 -6.13
CA LEU A 177 14.54 13.23 -7.06
C LEU A 177 14.36 14.64 -6.49
N THR A 178 13.38 14.84 -5.60
CA THR A 178 13.12 16.15 -5.01
C THR A 178 13.83 16.40 -3.69
N LEU A 179 14.28 15.36 -3.00
CA LEU A 179 15.04 15.47 -1.74
C LEU A 179 16.26 16.41 -1.82
N PRO A 180 17.07 16.45 -2.91
CA PRO A 180 18.21 17.37 -3.01
C PRO A 180 17.84 18.85 -2.98
N TRP A 181 16.57 19.21 -3.18
CA TRP A 181 16.08 20.60 -3.08
C TRP A 181 15.67 20.97 -1.66
N GLY A 182 15.66 20.00 -0.72
CA GLY A 182 15.35 20.14 0.69
C GLY A 182 14.49 19.00 1.21
N GLU A 183 14.65 18.66 2.47
CA GLU A 183 13.98 17.53 3.12
C GLU A 183 12.44 17.67 3.13
N ALA A 184 11.92 18.89 3.20
CA ALA A 184 10.48 19.17 3.17
C ALA A 184 9.88 19.10 1.75
N VAL A 185 10.70 19.29 0.69
CA VAL A 185 10.23 19.45 -0.69
C VAL A 185 9.44 18.25 -1.20
N PRO A 186 9.85 17.00 -0.95
CA PRO A 186 9.08 15.84 -1.38
C PRO A 186 7.63 15.87 -0.90
N PHE A 187 7.40 16.21 0.37
CA PHE A 187 6.05 16.27 0.95
C PHE A 187 5.26 17.50 0.45
N LEU A 188 5.92 18.63 0.21
CA LEU A 188 5.27 19.79 -0.40
C LEU A 188 4.81 19.50 -1.83
N VAL A 189 5.62 18.81 -2.62
CA VAL A 189 5.26 18.39 -3.98
C VAL A 189 4.05 17.43 -3.92
N ALA A 190 4.05 16.46 -3.00
CA ALA A 190 2.91 15.56 -2.80
C ALA A 190 1.63 16.34 -2.42
N ALA A 191 1.74 17.32 -1.54
CA ALA A 191 0.60 18.19 -1.16
C ALA A 191 0.08 18.99 -2.36
N VAL A 192 0.96 19.64 -3.13
CA VAL A 192 0.58 20.45 -4.30
C VAL A 192 -0.12 19.63 -5.36
N VAL A 193 0.34 18.41 -5.63
CA VAL A 193 -0.28 17.51 -6.63
C VAL A 193 -1.66 17.00 -6.21
N LEU A 194 -1.99 17.00 -4.91
CA LEU A 194 -3.35 16.67 -4.44
C LEU A 194 -4.38 17.78 -4.72
N VAL A 195 -3.94 19.05 -4.90
CA VAL A 195 -4.86 20.18 -5.17
C VAL A 195 -5.67 19.98 -6.46
N PRO A 196 -5.06 19.69 -7.62
CA PRO A 196 -5.82 19.38 -8.84
C PRO A 196 -6.77 18.18 -8.65
N CYS A 197 -6.36 17.15 -7.90
CA CYS A 197 -7.24 16.00 -7.62
C CYS A 197 -8.49 16.42 -6.84
N LEU A 198 -8.33 17.31 -5.85
CA LEU A 198 -9.44 17.84 -5.07
C LEU A 198 -10.39 18.68 -5.93
N VAL A 199 -9.85 19.53 -6.80
CA VAL A 199 -10.65 20.34 -7.76
C VAL A 199 -11.41 19.43 -8.73
N LEU A 200 -10.74 18.45 -9.33
CA LEU A 200 -11.37 17.51 -10.27
C LEU A 200 -12.50 16.72 -9.61
N LEU A 201 -12.32 16.30 -8.36
CA LEU A 201 -13.38 15.63 -7.59
C LEU A 201 -14.54 16.57 -7.28
N GLY A 202 -14.25 17.80 -6.90
CA GLY A 202 -15.29 18.81 -6.62
C GLY A 202 -16.16 19.12 -7.83
N VAL A 203 -15.57 19.15 -9.03
CA VAL A 203 -16.27 19.43 -10.30
C VAL A 203 -16.92 18.19 -10.89
N GLY A 204 -16.26 17.04 -10.79
CA GLY A 204 -16.65 15.82 -11.52
C GLY A 204 -17.63 14.93 -10.77
N LEU A 205 -17.59 14.91 -9.43
CA LEU A 205 -18.47 14.08 -8.63
C LEU A 205 -19.85 14.73 -8.45
N PRO A 206 -20.94 14.07 -8.89
CA PRO A 206 -22.28 14.50 -8.51
C PRO A 206 -22.46 14.39 -6.99
N ASP A 207 -23.39 15.18 -6.43
CA ASP A 207 -23.75 15.04 -5.03
C ASP A 207 -24.42 13.70 -4.81
N ASP A 208 -23.76 12.85 -4.04
CA ASP A 208 -24.29 11.55 -3.67
C ASP A 208 -25.39 11.71 -2.63
N ARG A 209 -26.54 11.09 -2.89
CA ARG A 209 -27.50 10.84 -1.82
C ARG A 209 -26.92 9.73 -0.94
N PRO A 210 -26.81 9.92 0.40
CA PRO A 210 -26.40 8.85 1.28
C PRO A 210 -27.31 7.64 1.06
N ALA A 211 -26.75 6.45 0.96
CA ALA A 211 -27.52 5.23 1.05
C ALA A 211 -28.29 5.24 2.38
N ALA A 212 -29.47 4.64 2.42
CA ALA A 212 -30.26 4.54 3.66
C ALA A 212 -29.35 4.09 4.80
N ALA A 213 -29.31 4.83 5.90
CA ALA A 213 -28.41 4.58 7.00
C ALA A 213 -28.52 3.11 7.45
N PRO A 214 -27.42 2.35 7.49
CA PRO A 214 -27.51 0.95 7.89
C PRO A 214 -28.06 0.85 9.30
N GLU A 215 -29.06 -0.02 9.49
CA GLU A 215 -29.64 -0.30 10.79
C GLU A 215 -28.55 -0.69 11.78
N GLY A 216 -28.48 -0.03 12.93
CA GLY A 216 -27.52 -0.32 14.01
C GLY A 216 -26.35 0.67 14.17
N GLY A 217 -26.31 1.77 13.43
CA GLY A 217 -25.31 2.83 13.62
C GLY A 217 -23.92 2.51 13.04
N LEU A 218 -22.99 3.49 13.15
CA LEU A 218 -21.63 3.41 12.57
C LEU A 218 -20.81 2.23 13.13
N LEU A 219 -20.89 1.97 14.45
CA LEU A 219 -20.16 0.88 15.10
C LEU A 219 -20.61 -0.50 14.61
N ALA A 220 -21.90 -0.69 14.35
CA ALA A 220 -22.41 -1.94 13.78
C ALA A 220 -21.95 -2.14 12.33
N ALA A 221 -21.94 -1.07 11.54
CA ALA A 221 -21.39 -1.08 10.18
C ALA A 221 -19.90 -1.40 10.16
N MET A 222 -19.12 -0.80 11.07
CA MET A 222 -17.70 -1.12 11.24
C MET A 222 -17.46 -2.59 11.58
N ARG A 223 -18.24 -3.15 12.52
CA ARG A 223 -18.16 -4.57 12.87
C ARG A 223 -18.54 -5.51 11.72
N ARG A 224 -19.55 -5.15 10.90
CA ARG A 224 -19.95 -5.95 9.73
C ARG A 224 -18.90 -5.97 8.63
N GLN A 225 -18.15 -4.89 8.44
CA GLN A 225 -17.07 -4.78 7.45
C GLN A 225 -15.74 -5.36 7.92
N GLN A 226 -15.61 -5.78 9.19
CA GLN A 226 -14.36 -6.34 9.70
C GLN A 226 -13.99 -7.63 8.98
N SER A 227 -12.98 -7.52 8.10
CA SER A 227 -12.39 -8.65 7.38
C SER A 227 -11.71 -9.65 8.32
N LEU A 228 -11.26 -9.21 9.51
CA LEU A 228 -10.64 -10.04 10.52
C LEU A 228 -11.60 -11.11 11.09
N GLY A 229 -12.90 -10.87 11.08
CA GLY A 229 -13.89 -11.88 11.48
C GLY A 229 -13.84 -13.14 10.62
N LEU A 230 -13.42 -13.05 9.36
CA LEU A 230 -13.23 -14.20 8.47
C LEU A 230 -12.13 -15.13 8.96
N VAL A 231 -11.04 -14.58 9.50
CA VAL A 231 -9.90 -15.35 10.02
C VAL A 231 -10.29 -16.19 11.25
N VAL A 232 -11.27 -15.70 12.04
CA VAL A 232 -11.78 -16.42 13.20
C VAL A 232 -12.74 -17.54 12.77
N GLN A 233 -13.57 -17.29 11.75
CA GLN A 233 -14.64 -18.19 11.31
C GLN A 233 -14.16 -19.35 10.44
N ASP A 234 -13.14 -19.11 9.58
CA ASP A 234 -12.64 -20.10 8.62
C ASP A 234 -11.18 -20.49 8.93
N PRO A 235 -10.90 -21.72 9.41
CA PRO A 235 -9.55 -22.18 9.71
C PRO A 235 -8.63 -22.21 8.48
N VAL A 236 -9.17 -22.47 7.28
CA VAL A 236 -8.40 -22.49 6.03
C VAL A 236 -7.97 -21.07 5.68
N LEU A 237 -8.90 -20.12 5.74
CA LEU A 237 -8.60 -18.72 5.47
C LEU A 237 -7.63 -18.14 6.51
N ARG A 238 -7.75 -18.55 7.79
CA ARG A 238 -6.80 -18.21 8.84
C ARG A 238 -5.39 -18.68 8.52
N HIS A 239 -5.24 -19.94 8.11
CA HIS A 239 -3.93 -20.49 7.74
C HIS A 239 -3.32 -19.73 6.56
N LEU A 240 -4.12 -19.46 5.52
CA LEU A 240 -3.66 -18.71 4.35
C LEU A 240 -3.33 -17.25 4.70
N ALA A 241 -4.11 -16.61 5.58
CA ALA A 241 -3.83 -15.25 6.04
C ALA A 241 -2.50 -15.15 6.82
N LEU A 242 -2.18 -16.16 7.64
CA LEU A 242 -0.90 -16.22 8.35
C LEU A 242 0.28 -16.44 7.39
N LEU A 243 0.13 -17.31 6.39
CA LEU A 243 1.14 -17.48 5.34
C LEU A 243 1.32 -16.20 4.53
N GLN A 244 0.22 -15.53 4.20
CA GLN A 244 0.24 -14.23 3.51
C GLN A 244 0.92 -13.16 4.36
N LEU A 245 0.67 -13.12 5.67
CA LEU A 245 1.33 -12.21 6.60
C LEU A 245 2.86 -12.44 6.59
N ALA A 246 3.30 -13.69 6.71
CA ALA A 246 4.71 -14.03 6.68
C ALA A 246 5.38 -13.66 5.35
N TYR A 247 4.71 -13.91 4.22
CA TYR A 247 5.19 -13.51 2.90
C TYR A 247 5.29 -11.99 2.77
N THR A 248 4.21 -11.29 3.10
CA THR A 248 4.13 -9.82 2.94
C THR A 248 5.11 -9.12 3.87
N LEU A 249 5.38 -9.68 5.06
CA LEU A 249 6.40 -9.16 5.97
C LEU A 249 7.78 -9.17 5.32
N GLY A 250 8.14 -10.26 4.64
CA GLY A 250 9.41 -10.33 3.91
C GLY A 250 9.46 -9.41 2.68
N VAL A 251 8.36 -9.26 1.96
CA VAL A 251 8.29 -8.34 0.81
C VAL A 251 8.41 -6.88 1.27
N ASN A 252 7.73 -6.51 2.36
CA ASN A 252 7.82 -5.17 2.92
C ASN A 252 9.21 -4.89 3.51
N ALA A 253 9.93 -5.91 4.00
CA ALA A 253 11.33 -5.76 4.37
C ALA A 253 12.19 -5.22 3.21
N LEU A 254 11.95 -5.72 2.00
CA LEU A 254 12.60 -5.18 0.81
C LEU A 254 12.13 -3.76 0.50
N TYR A 255 10.82 -3.50 0.43
CA TYR A 255 10.30 -2.21 0.01
C TYR A 255 10.71 -1.06 0.94
N GLU A 256 10.69 -1.29 2.25
CA GLU A 256 10.98 -0.26 3.25
C GLU A 256 12.48 -0.09 3.53
N PHE A 257 13.24 -1.18 3.51
CA PHE A 257 14.64 -1.18 3.96
C PHE A 257 15.67 -1.45 2.85
N ALA A 258 15.27 -1.70 1.59
CA ALA A 258 16.23 -1.67 0.49
C ALA A 258 16.94 -0.31 0.36
N PRO A 259 16.29 0.85 0.59
CA PRO A 259 17.00 2.13 0.64
C PRO A 259 18.08 2.18 1.70
N LEU A 260 17.82 1.67 2.91
CA LEU A 260 18.82 1.57 3.98
C LEU A 260 19.95 0.60 3.59
N TRP A 261 19.62 -0.53 2.96
CA TRP A 261 20.61 -1.47 2.46
C TRP A 261 21.52 -0.82 1.40
N MET A 262 20.94 -0.10 0.44
CA MET A 262 21.68 0.61 -0.61
C MET A 262 22.61 1.70 -0.02
N LEU A 263 22.12 2.40 1.01
CA LEU A 263 22.93 3.40 1.72
C LEU A 263 24.10 2.73 2.45
N GLN A 264 23.85 1.68 3.25
CA GLN A 264 24.86 1.04 4.10
C GLN A 264 25.85 0.16 3.33
N GLN A 265 25.43 -0.50 2.24
CA GLN A 265 26.24 -1.49 1.54
C GLN A 265 26.82 -0.98 0.22
N ALA A 266 26.17 -0.01 -0.42
CA ALA A 266 26.56 0.50 -1.74
C ALA A 266 26.89 2.01 -1.72
N ASP A 267 26.78 2.66 -0.57
CA ASP A 267 27.05 4.10 -0.38
C ASP A 267 26.28 5.00 -1.37
N LEU A 268 25.03 4.61 -1.67
CA LEU A 268 24.20 5.37 -2.60
C LEU A 268 23.45 6.49 -1.89
N GLY A 269 23.60 7.72 -2.40
CA GLY A 269 22.76 8.85 -2.00
C GLY A 269 21.31 8.74 -2.54
N SER A 270 20.46 9.68 -2.14
CA SER A 270 19.03 9.69 -2.45
C SER A 270 18.68 9.52 -3.94
N ARG A 271 19.46 10.14 -4.84
CA ARG A 271 19.27 10.00 -6.30
C ARG A 271 19.55 8.59 -6.78
N GLY A 272 20.65 7.97 -6.31
CA GLY A 272 20.99 6.59 -6.66
C GLY A 272 19.93 5.61 -6.18
N ILE A 273 19.46 5.76 -4.93
CA ILE A 273 18.38 4.97 -4.34
C ILE A 273 17.09 5.12 -5.17
N ALA A 274 16.72 6.35 -5.56
CA ALA A 274 15.55 6.60 -6.37
C ALA A 274 15.63 5.92 -7.75
N ILE A 275 16.81 5.96 -8.41
CA ILE A 275 17.00 5.32 -9.72
C ILE A 275 16.86 3.80 -9.61
N VAL A 276 17.52 3.15 -8.64
CA VAL A 276 17.43 1.70 -8.44
C VAL A 276 16.00 1.28 -8.12
N THR A 277 15.32 2.03 -7.25
CA THR A 277 13.92 1.79 -6.92
C THR A 277 13.00 1.98 -8.14
N ALA A 278 13.28 2.99 -8.98
CA ALA A 278 12.55 3.21 -10.23
C ALA A 278 12.72 2.04 -11.21
N VAL A 279 13.94 1.52 -11.35
CA VAL A 279 14.22 0.34 -12.20
C VAL A 279 13.49 -0.88 -11.66
N GLN A 280 13.45 -1.07 -10.33
CA GLN A 280 12.66 -2.12 -9.68
C GLN A 280 11.17 -2.00 -10.02
N CYS A 281 10.59 -0.81 -9.86
CA CYS A 281 9.18 -0.58 -10.16
C CYS A 281 8.87 -0.72 -11.65
N ALA A 282 9.79 -0.31 -12.54
CA ALA A 282 9.65 -0.52 -13.98
C ALA A 282 9.66 -2.02 -14.34
N ALA A 283 10.56 -2.81 -13.72
CA ALA A 283 10.60 -4.26 -13.86
C ALA A 283 9.30 -4.92 -13.34
N MET A 284 8.78 -4.46 -12.20
CA MET A 284 7.49 -4.89 -11.66
C MET A 284 6.33 -4.59 -12.62
N THR A 285 6.29 -3.38 -13.17
CA THR A 285 5.24 -2.96 -14.12
C THR A 285 5.29 -3.80 -15.39
N ALA A 286 6.47 -3.99 -15.98
CA ALA A 286 6.65 -4.84 -17.16
C ALA A 286 6.21 -6.28 -16.88
N ALA A 287 6.62 -6.86 -15.74
CA ALA A 287 6.22 -8.19 -15.32
C ALA A 287 4.71 -8.32 -15.08
N SER A 288 4.04 -7.30 -14.51
CA SER A 288 2.58 -7.28 -14.34
C SER A 288 1.84 -7.28 -15.66
N LEU A 289 2.28 -6.47 -16.63
CA LEU A 289 1.70 -6.43 -17.97
C LEU A 289 1.88 -7.76 -18.70
N PHE A 290 3.01 -8.43 -18.49
CA PHE A 290 3.27 -9.74 -19.05
C PHE A 290 2.42 -10.82 -18.36
N ALA A 291 2.28 -10.78 -17.03
CA ALA A 291 1.42 -11.69 -16.28
C ALA A 291 -0.05 -11.63 -16.75
N ALA A 292 -0.55 -10.44 -17.05
CA ALA A 292 -1.90 -10.23 -17.59
C ALA A 292 -2.13 -10.90 -18.96
N ARG A 293 -1.06 -11.12 -19.75
CA ARG A 293 -1.14 -11.80 -21.06
C ARG A 293 -1.08 -13.33 -20.96
N ILE A 294 -0.57 -13.88 -19.86
CA ILE A 294 -0.32 -15.33 -19.72
C ILE A 294 -1.56 -16.12 -19.32
N GLY A 295 -2.65 -15.49 -18.81
CA GLY A 295 -3.72 -16.32 -18.31
C GLY A 295 -5.10 -15.75 -18.19
N SER A 296 -6.00 -16.22 -19.05
CA SER A 296 -7.46 -16.22 -18.88
C SER A 296 -8.02 -17.55 -18.32
N GLY A 297 -7.17 -18.37 -17.66
CA GLY A 297 -7.58 -19.64 -17.06
C GLY A 297 -7.52 -19.62 -15.53
N PRO A 298 -8.09 -20.64 -14.84
CA PRO A 298 -8.03 -20.74 -13.39
C PRO A 298 -6.57 -20.68 -12.92
N VAL A 299 -6.29 -19.76 -11.98
CA VAL A 299 -4.93 -19.52 -11.48
C VAL A 299 -4.57 -20.60 -10.47
N PRO A 300 -3.65 -21.49 -10.77
CA PRO A 300 -3.29 -22.52 -9.78
C PRO A 300 -2.37 -21.92 -8.72
N LEU A 301 -2.69 -22.14 -7.44
CA LEU A 301 -1.93 -21.66 -6.28
C LEU A 301 -0.43 -22.02 -6.35
N HIS A 302 -0.10 -23.21 -6.92
CA HIS A 302 1.30 -23.62 -7.03
C HIS A 302 2.17 -22.70 -7.88
N ARG A 303 1.59 -21.95 -8.85
CA ARG A 303 2.34 -20.93 -9.62
C ARG A 303 2.70 -19.73 -8.74
N ALA A 304 1.74 -19.20 -7.97
CA ALA A 304 2.01 -18.13 -7.02
C ALA A 304 3.07 -18.55 -5.99
N ALA A 305 2.95 -19.78 -5.45
CA ALA A 305 3.91 -20.33 -4.50
C ALA A 305 5.34 -20.47 -5.04
N ARG A 306 5.51 -20.80 -6.35
CA ARG A 306 6.83 -20.83 -7.01
C ARG A 306 7.45 -19.44 -7.07
N PHE A 307 6.69 -18.41 -7.42
CA PHE A 307 7.19 -17.03 -7.43
C PHE A 307 7.52 -16.54 -6.02
N ALA A 308 6.74 -16.93 -5.01
CA ALA A 308 7.07 -16.66 -3.62
C ALA A 308 8.41 -17.32 -3.21
N LEU A 309 8.69 -18.53 -3.67
CA LEU A 309 9.95 -19.23 -3.42
C LEU A 309 11.13 -18.52 -4.09
N VAL A 310 10.97 -18.10 -5.35
CA VAL A 310 12.01 -17.33 -6.06
C VAL A 310 12.30 -16.01 -5.34
N ALA A 311 11.27 -15.30 -4.89
CA ALA A 311 11.43 -14.07 -4.12
C ALA A 311 12.15 -14.33 -2.79
N ALA A 312 11.81 -15.41 -2.08
CA ALA A 312 12.46 -15.81 -0.83
C ALA A 312 13.96 -16.09 -1.02
N VAL A 313 14.31 -16.88 -2.03
CA VAL A 313 15.72 -17.20 -2.35
C VAL A 313 16.48 -15.93 -2.73
N GLY A 314 15.88 -15.05 -3.53
CA GLY A 314 16.49 -13.78 -3.90
C GLY A 314 16.71 -12.83 -2.71
N LEU A 315 15.79 -12.77 -1.75
CA LEU A 315 15.95 -11.99 -0.51
C LEU A 315 17.07 -12.56 0.38
N LEU A 316 17.13 -13.89 0.51
CA LEU A 316 18.23 -14.55 1.21
C LEU A 316 19.58 -14.30 0.53
N ALA A 317 19.61 -14.37 -0.80
CA ALA A 317 20.82 -14.03 -1.56
C ALA A 317 21.22 -12.55 -1.35
N LEU A 318 20.24 -11.62 -1.33
CA LEU A 318 20.49 -10.19 -1.08
C LEU A 318 21.09 -9.93 0.30
N SER A 319 20.74 -10.72 1.32
CA SER A 319 21.31 -10.58 2.66
C SER A 319 22.83 -10.83 2.70
N LEU A 320 23.34 -11.67 1.80
CA LEU A 320 24.75 -12.07 1.69
C LEU A 320 25.46 -11.38 0.52
N ALA A 321 24.73 -10.70 -0.35
CA ALA A 321 25.27 -10.14 -1.59
C ALA A 321 26.31 -9.04 -1.34
N PRO A 322 27.39 -9.00 -2.15
CA PRO A 322 28.21 -7.79 -2.28
C PRO A 322 27.40 -6.68 -2.92
N SER A 323 27.85 -5.42 -2.77
CA SER A 323 27.11 -4.24 -3.21
C SER A 323 26.67 -4.29 -4.66
N TRP A 324 27.57 -4.61 -5.60
CA TRP A 324 27.27 -4.69 -7.03
C TRP A 324 26.17 -5.71 -7.37
N LEU A 325 26.22 -6.90 -6.72
CA LEU A 325 25.21 -7.94 -6.95
C LEU A 325 23.85 -7.53 -6.32
N GLY A 326 23.86 -6.90 -5.16
CA GLY A 326 22.64 -6.40 -4.52
C GLY A 326 21.92 -5.36 -5.36
N LEU A 327 22.65 -4.46 -6.02
CA LEU A 327 22.08 -3.47 -6.94
C LEU A 327 21.41 -4.11 -8.17
N VAL A 328 21.80 -5.31 -8.56
CA VAL A 328 21.16 -6.10 -9.63
C VAL A 328 19.98 -6.90 -9.07
N LEU A 329 20.15 -7.50 -7.88
CA LEU A 329 19.11 -8.34 -7.26
C LEU A 329 17.87 -7.54 -6.85
N ILE A 330 18.02 -6.31 -6.31
CA ILE A 330 16.89 -5.48 -5.89
C ILE A 330 15.91 -5.25 -7.05
N PRO A 331 16.30 -4.75 -8.23
CA PRO A 331 15.40 -4.65 -9.36
C PRO A 331 14.88 -6.00 -9.86
N ALA A 332 15.73 -7.02 -9.92
CA ALA A 332 15.36 -8.34 -10.41
C ALA A 332 14.27 -9.01 -9.55
N LEU A 333 14.29 -8.78 -8.23
CA LEU A 333 13.26 -9.24 -7.30
C LEU A 333 11.89 -8.65 -7.61
N GLY A 334 11.82 -7.49 -8.25
CA GLY A 334 10.56 -6.91 -8.71
C GLY A 334 9.73 -7.85 -9.59
N ILE A 335 10.38 -8.70 -10.39
CA ILE A 335 9.72 -9.63 -11.32
C ILE A 335 8.91 -10.70 -10.57
N PRO A 336 9.51 -11.57 -9.73
CA PRO A 336 8.75 -12.61 -9.02
C PRO A 336 7.72 -12.03 -8.05
N LEU A 337 8.01 -10.87 -7.42
CA LEU A 337 7.07 -10.18 -6.55
C LEU A 337 5.82 -9.74 -7.33
N SER A 338 6.00 -9.21 -8.53
CA SER A 338 4.89 -8.77 -9.37
C SER A 338 4.00 -9.93 -9.82
N PHE A 339 4.59 -11.07 -10.25
CA PHE A 339 3.81 -12.26 -10.59
C PHE A 339 3.03 -12.79 -9.39
N TYR A 340 3.64 -12.86 -8.22
CA TYR A 340 2.92 -13.28 -7.00
C TYR A 340 1.76 -12.34 -6.68
N ASN A 341 1.99 -11.03 -6.72
CA ASN A 341 0.98 -10.01 -6.42
C ASN A 341 -0.18 -10.00 -7.42
N ALA A 342 0.03 -10.49 -8.65
CA ALA A 342 -1.04 -10.67 -9.62
C ALA A 342 -1.84 -11.97 -9.37
N LEU A 343 -1.14 -13.07 -9.08
CA LEU A 343 -1.74 -14.41 -9.02
C LEU A 343 -2.44 -14.68 -7.69
N MET A 344 -1.83 -14.33 -6.56
CA MET A 344 -2.35 -14.70 -5.23
C MET A 344 -3.67 -14.03 -4.87
N PRO A 345 -3.85 -12.71 -5.06
CA PRO A 345 -5.14 -12.06 -4.82
C PRO A 345 -6.25 -12.58 -5.74
N ALA A 346 -5.93 -12.85 -7.01
CA ALA A 346 -6.88 -13.43 -7.96
C ALA A 346 -7.36 -14.80 -7.48
N TRP A 347 -6.43 -15.69 -7.13
CA TRP A 347 -6.75 -17.01 -6.61
C TRP A 347 -7.58 -16.94 -5.32
N MET A 348 -7.20 -16.08 -4.37
CA MET A 348 -7.97 -15.91 -3.14
C MET A 348 -9.39 -15.38 -3.40
N SER A 349 -9.53 -14.43 -4.31
CA SER A 349 -10.84 -13.86 -4.69
C SER A 349 -11.77 -14.91 -5.29
N GLU A 350 -11.24 -15.78 -6.15
CA GLU A 350 -12.01 -16.87 -6.76
C GLU A 350 -12.36 -17.96 -5.74
N ARG A 351 -11.39 -18.41 -4.97
CA ARG A 351 -11.53 -19.55 -4.03
C ARG A 351 -12.48 -19.23 -2.88
N PHE A 352 -12.49 -17.98 -2.42
CA PHE A 352 -13.30 -17.53 -1.28
C PHE A 352 -14.42 -16.56 -1.69
N ALA A 353 -14.88 -16.63 -2.92
CA ALA A 353 -15.97 -15.78 -3.44
C ALA A 353 -17.25 -15.85 -2.59
N ALA A 354 -17.56 -17.01 -1.98
CA ALA A 354 -18.70 -17.21 -1.08
C ALA A 354 -18.68 -16.32 0.17
N HIS A 355 -17.49 -15.90 0.63
CA HIS A 355 -17.36 -14.98 1.78
C HIS A 355 -17.50 -13.50 1.41
N GLY A 356 -17.68 -13.19 0.11
CA GLY A 356 -17.75 -11.84 -0.44
C GLY A 356 -16.36 -11.31 -0.84
N GLN A 357 -16.20 -10.98 -2.14
CA GLN A 357 -14.92 -10.54 -2.70
C GLN A 357 -14.34 -9.32 -1.97
N GLY A 358 -15.18 -8.35 -1.58
CA GLY A 358 -14.75 -7.15 -0.85
C GLY A 358 -14.12 -7.47 0.51
N ARG A 359 -14.68 -8.44 1.24
CA ARG A 359 -14.14 -8.87 2.55
C ARG A 359 -12.80 -9.59 2.41
N VAL A 360 -12.67 -10.45 1.40
CA VAL A 360 -11.40 -11.15 1.11
C VAL A 360 -10.30 -10.16 0.70
N MET A 361 -10.61 -9.21 -0.18
CA MET A 361 -9.68 -8.15 -0.56
C MET A 361 -9.33 -7.22 0.62
N GLY A 362 -10.31 -6.92 1.47
CA GLY A 362 -10.10 -6.18 2.72
C GLY A 362 -9.15 -6.91 3.68
N LEU A 363 -9.26 -8.25 3.77
CA LEU A 363 -8.33 -9.06 4.57
C LEU A 363 -6.89 -8.96 4.03
N LEU A 364 -6.69 -9.03 2.72
CA LEU A 364 -5.35 -8.85 2.12
C LEU A 364 -4.77 -7.46 2.39
N THR A 365 -5.59 -6.43 2.32
CA THR A 365 -5.17 -5.06 2.67
C THR A 365 -4.81 -4.94 4.15
N THR A 366 -5.61 -5.55 5.04
CA THR A 366 -5.33 -5.58 6.49
C THR A 366 -4.00 -6.29 6.78
N VAL A 367 -3.77 -7.45 6.15
CA VAL A 367 -2.51 -8.20 6.26
C VAL A 367 -1.33 -7.38 5.74
N PHE A 368 -1.49 -6.67 4.62
CA PHE A 368 -0.46 -5.78 4.07
C PHE A 368 -0.10 -4.66 5.04
N CYS A 369 -1.06 -3.91 5.56
CA CYS A 369 -0.81 -2.82 6.50
C CYS A 369 -0.21 -3.32 7.83
N LEU A 370 -0.70 -4.46 8.33
CA LEU A 370 -0.18 -5.05 9.55
C LEU A 370 1.27 -5.49 9.38
N SER A 371 1.60 -6.19 8.28
CA SER A 371 2.97 -6.63 8.01
C SER A 371 3.92 -5.45 7.78
N ASN A 372 3.45 -4.39 7.11
CA ASN A 372 4.20 -3.15 6.90
C ASN A 372 4.53 -2.48 8.25
N THR A 373 3.53 -2.30 9.12
CA THR A 373 3.75 -1.76 10.47
C THR A 373 4.71 -2.64 11.30
N MET A 374 4.55 -3.96 11.26
CA MET A 374 5.41 -4.89 12.00
C MET A 374 6.85 -4.84 11.51
N ILE A 375 7.08 -4.91 10.20
CA ILE A 375 8.44 -4.93 9.66
C ILE A 375 9.14 -3.58 9.83
N ALA A 376 8.40 -2.47 9.78
CA ALA A 376 8.95 -1.15 10.03
C ALA A 376 9.55 -1.04 11.45
N ILE A 377 8.84 -1.56 12.46
CA ILE A 377 9.34 -1.58 13.86
C ILE A 377 10.49 -2.57 14.00
N ILE A 378 10.32 -3.82 13.54
CA ILE A 378 11.35 -4.87 13.65
C ILE A 378 12.60 -4.46 12.86
N GLY A 379 12.40 -3.94 11.64
CA GLY A 379 13.47 -3.48 10.77
C GLY A 379 14.21 -2.26 11.32
N GLY A 380 13.51 -1.35 12.01
CA GLY A 380 14.16 -0.25 12.73
C GLY A 380 15.12 -0.77 13.79
N VAL A 381 14.73 -1.79 14.57
CA VAL A 381 15.61 -2.43 15.55
C VAL A 381 16.77 -3.19 14.89
N LEU A 382 16.50 -4.01 13.90
CA LEU A 382 17.53 -4.77 13.17
C LEU A 382 18.45 -3.86 12.35
N GLY A 383 17.95 -2.74 11.86
CA GLY A 383 18.70 -1.73 11.10
C GLY A 383 19.84 -1.11 11.92
N MET A 384 19.70 -1.07 13.25
CA MET A 384 20.77 -0.65 14.17
C MET A 384 22.01 -1.58 14.11
N LEU A 385 21.81 -2.82 13.70
CA LEU A 385 22.90 -3.78 13.50
C LEU A 385 23.37 -3.74 12.03
N SER A 386 22.48 -4.03 11.10
CA SER A 386 22.70 -3.91 9.65
C SER A 386 21.40 -4.21 8.89
N ALA A 387 21.20 -3.53 7.76
CA ALA A 387 20.11 -3.83 6.84
C ALA A 387 20.14 -5.28 6.29
N ARG A 388 21.31 -5.94 6.31
CA ARG A 388 21.42 -7.37 5.93
C ARG A 388 20.58 -8.29 6.78
N TRP A 389 20.47 -8.01 8.10
CA TRP A 389 19.61 -8.80 9.00
C TRP A 389 18.15 -8.67 8.69
N ILE A 390 17.73 -7.48 8.21
CA ILE A 390 16.35 -7.24 7.78
C ILE A 390 16.05 -8.09 6.52
N MET A 391 16.98 -8.09 5.55
CA MET A 391 16.84 -8.91 4.33
C MET A 391 16.86 -10.40 4.65
N LEU A 392 17.67 -10.84 5.61
CA LEU A 392 17.71 -12.24 6.07
C LEU A 392 16.38 -12.64 6.71
N LEU A 393 15.85 -11.83 7.63
CA LEU A 393 14.52 -12.06 8.24
C LEU A 393 13.44 -12.10 7.16
N GLY A 394 13.44 -11.14 6.25
CA GLY A 394 12.49 -11.06 5.14
C GLY A 394 12.54 -12.30 4.25
N GLY A 395 13.75 -12.74 3.89
CA GLY A 395 13.95 -13.97 3.11
C GLY A 395 13.47 -15.23 3.85
N ALA A 396 13.75 -15.33 5.16
CA ALA A 396 13.33 -16.47 5.98
C ALA A 396 11.79 -16.54 6.11
N THR A 397 11.13 -15.41 6.37
CA THR A 397 9.66 -15.37 6.47
C THR A 397 8.98 -15.65 5.13
N CYS A 398 9.51 -15.11 4.00
CA CYS A 398 9.06 -15.47 2.66
C CYS A 398 9.25 -16.96 2.36
N LEU A 399 10.37 -17.57 2.77
CA LEU A 399 10.64 -18.98 2.55
C LEU A 399 9.66 -19.86 3.31
N LEU A 400 9.41 -19.56 4.58
CA LEU A 400 8.40 -20.26 5.39
C LEU A 400 7.01 -20.18 4.74
N ALA A 401 6.63 -19.00 4.25
CA ALA A 401 5.37 -18.79 3.55
C ALA A 401 5.31 -19.59 2.25
N ALA A 402 6.36 -19.55 1.42
CA ALA A 402 6.42 -20.26 0.15
C ALA A 402 6.29 -21.78 0.35
N ILE A 403 7.01 -22.34 1.32
CA ILE A 403 6.90 -23.78 1.69
C ILE A 403 5.48 -24.09 2.16
N GLY A 404 4.88 -23.23 2.99
CA GLY A 404 3.50 -23.38 3.45
C GLY A 404 2.49 -23.39 2.29
N PHE A 405 2.60 -22.44 1.34
CA PHE A 405 1.75 -22.40 0.16
C PHE A 405 1.93 -23.63 -0.76
N ILE A 406 3.16 -24.11 -0.94
CA ILE A 406 3.43 -25.33 -1.72
C ILE A 406 2.80 -26.55 -1.06
N ARG A 407 2.95 -26.71 0.26
CA ARG A 407 2.34 -27.81 1.02
C ARG A 407 0.81 -27.74 0.97
N PHE A 408 0.26 -26.53 1.12
CA PHE A 408 -1.19 -26.31 1.02
C PHE A 408 -1.71 -26.65 -0.38
N ALA A 409 -1.04 -26.19 -1.43
CA ALA A 409 -1.42 -26.50 -2.82
C ALA A 409 -1.43 -28.00 -3.11
N ARG A 410 -0.42 -28.76 -2.63
CA ARG A 410 -0.36 -30.22 -2.79
C ARG A 410 -1.46 -31.00 -2.07
N ARG A 411 -2.02 -30.44 -0.99
CA ARG A 411 -3.09 -31.09 -0.22
C ARG A 411 -4.50 -30.81 -0.78
N HIS A 412 -4.62 -29.79 -1.61
CA HIS A 412 -5.92 -29.31 -2.11
C HIS A 412 -6.00 -29.27 -3.66
N SER A 413 -4.98 -29.76 -4.36
CA SER A 413 -4.99 -30.13 -5.79
C SER A 413 -5.40 -31.59 -5.92
#